data_c3a0a554450e805ae6dff97a3af34931
#
_entry.id   c3a0a554450e805ae6dff97a3af34931
#
_cell.length_a   1.000
_cell.length_b   1.000
_cell.length_c   1.000
_cell.angle_alpha   90.00
_cell.angle_beta   90.00
_cell.angle_gamma   90.00
#
_symmetry.space_group_name_H-M   'P 1'
#
loop_
_entity.id
_entity.type
_entity.pdbx_description
1 polymer ?
#
loop_
_entity_poly.entity_id
_entity_poly.type
_entity_poly.pdbx_seq_one_letter_code
_entity_poly.pdbx_strand_id
1 'polypeptide(L)'
;MLLFTKEASCSQGMGVSSDYFLKRMGYACSKVKNGISSVTIASDIQDAGKSKRVLDCGNKLMLVLTESDDGKELLNVALLYLTDNYADEDRPSSILRSFENSRFENICRQLIFSLGSDISDSEAESALRSIGIHGNMLDGVQRSSSVKGYRCMLKLQPGGMIMMVISKI
;
A
#
# COMPACT_ATOMS: atom_id res chain seq x y z
N MET A 1 17.33 -22.69 -8.01
CA MET A 1 17.72 -21.64 -8.97
C MET A 1 16.43 -21.05 -9.53
N LEU A 2 15.89 -20.05 -8.88
CA LEU A 2 14.64 -19.38 -9.27
C LEU A 2 15.00 -18.26 -10.23
N LEU A 3 14.64 -18.42 -11.49
CA LEU A 3 14.71 -17.39 -12.50
C LEU A 3 13.69 -16.30 -12.20
N PHE A 4 14.15 -15.19 -11.63
CA PHE A 4 13.41 -13.94 -11.67
C PHE A 4 13.44 -13.43 -13.10
N THR A 5 12.36 -13.65 -13.83
CA THR A 5 12.13 -12.96 -15.09
C THR A 5 12.07 -11.47 -14.80
N LYS A 6 13.06 -10.78 -15.29
CA LYS A 6 13.23 -9.33 -15.25
C LYS A 6 12.18 -8.73 -16.19
N GLU A 7 10.95 -8.57 -15.70
CA GLU A 7 10.03 -7.64 -16.34
C GLU A 7 10.57 -6.24 -16.08
N ALA A 8 11.31 -5.73 -17.03
CA ALA A 8 11.61 -4.31 -17.13
C ALA A 8 10.32 -3.58 -17.52
N SER A 9 9.34 -3.59 -16.62
CA SER A 9 8.21 -2.70 -16.69
C SER A 9 8.77 -1.31 -16.39
N CYS A 10 8.88 -0.49 -17.42
CA CYS A 10 9.07 0.94 -17.26
C CYS A 10 7.84 1.45 -16.48
N SER A 11 7.93 1.48 -15.15
CA SER A 11 6.82 1.98 -14.34
C SER A 11 6.66 3.46 -14.63
N GLN A 12 5.53 3.80 -15.24
CA GLN A 12 5.17 5.19 -15.46
C GLN A 12 5.07 5.87 -14.09
N GLY A 13 5.69 7.04 -13.95
CA GLY A 13 5.63 7.82 -12.72
C GLY A 13 4.22 8.22 -12.35
N MET A 14 3.97 8.41 -11.06
CA MET A 14 2.64 8.75 -10.53
C MET A 14 2.24 10.21 -10.79
N GLY A 15 3.13 11.02 -11.39
CA GLY A 15 2.90 12.44 -11.68
C GLY A 15 2.98 13.34 -10.44
N VAL A 16 3.48 12.83 -9.32
CA VAL A 16 3.65 13.57 -8.07
C VAL A 16 4.96 13.19 -7.39
N SER A 17 5.51 14.09 -6.58
CA SER A 17 6.65 13.78 -5.71
C SER A 17 6.20 13.05 -4.44
N SER A 18 7.13 12.37 -3.78
CA SER A 18 6.87 11.74 -2.49
C SER A 18 6.41 12.72 -1.43
N ASP A 19 7.01 13.90 -1.35
CA ASP A 19 6.62 14.92 -0.37
C ASP A 19 5.20 15.43 -0.61
N TYR A 20 4.82 15.61 -1.88
CA TYR A 20 3.45 15.99 -2.22
C TYR A 20 2.44 14.88 -1.88
N PHE A 21 2.79 13.63 -2.16
CA PHE A 21 1.97 12.47 -1.78
C PHE A 21 1.77 12.38 -0.28
N LEU A 22 2.85 12.51 0.51
CA LEU A 22 2.80 12.49 1.98
C LEU A 22 1.94 13.64 2.54
N LYS A 23 2.04 14.83 1.96
CA LYS A 23 1.19 15.96 2.32
C LYS A 23 -0.30 15.64 2.07
N ARG A 24 -0.62 15.05 0.93
CA ARG A 24 -2.00 14.61 0.63
C ARG A 24 -2.47 13.52 1.55
N MET A 25 -1.60 12.59 1.90
CA MET A 25 -1.91 11.53 2.88
C MET A 25 -2.27 12.14 4.25
N GLY A 26 -1.57 13.18 4.70
CA GLY A 26 -1.91 13.93 5.90
C GLY A 26 -3.32 14.55 5.83
N TYR A 27 -3.68 15.16 4.72
CA TYR A 27 -5.05 15.67 4.52
C TYR A 27 -6.09 14.55 4.47
N ALA A 28 -5.80 13.44 3.81
CA ALA A 28 -6.70 12.31 3.70
C ALA A 28 -6.92 11.60 5.05
N CYS A 29 -6.02 11.78 6.02
CA CYS A 29 -6.17 11.24 7.37
C CYS A 29 -7.47 11.70 8.04
N SER A 30 -7.92 12.92 7.77
CA SER A 30 -9.18 13.45 8.33
C SER A 30 -10.44 12.74 7.80
N LYS A 31 -10.32 12.06 6.65
CA LYS A 31 -11.43 11.34 6.01
C LYS A 31 -11.61 9.90 6.50
N VAL A 32 -10.68 9.40 7.30
CA VAL A 32 -10.70 8.01 7.76
C VAL A 32 -10.50 7.91 9.26
N LYS A 33 -11.08 6.88 9.86
CA LYS A 33 -10.90 6.60 11.28
C LYS A 33 -9.54 5.90 11.49
N ASN A 34 -8.77 6.36 12.47
CA ASN A 34 -7.47 5.77 12.80
C ASN A 34 -6.47 5.73 11.62
N GLY A 35 -6.51 6.75 10.77
CA GLY A 35 -5.54 6.90 9.70
C GLY A 35 -4.12 7.22 10.21
N ILE A 36 -3.16 7.21 9.29
CA ILE A 36 -1.77 7.59 9.56
C ILE A 36 -1.69 9.13 9.59
N SER A 37 -1.45 9.69 10.76
CA SER A 37 -1.32 11.15 10.95
C SER A 37 0.12 11.63 10.87
N SER A 38 1.08 10.74 11.13
CA SER A 38 2.51 11.05 11.10
C SER A 38 3.30 9.83 10.67
N VAL A 39 4.43 10.07 10.05
CA VAL A 39 5.38 9.05 9.64
C VAL A 39 6.79 9.46 10.07
N THR A 40 7.62 8.47 10.39
CA THR A 40 9.03 8.69 10.70
C THR A 40 9.86 8.00 9.63
N ILE A 41 10.86 8.67 9.09
CA ILE A 41 11.78 8.05 8.14
C ILE A 41 12.58 6.97 8.88
N ALA A 42 12.41 5.72 8.48
CA ALA A 42 13.13 4.59 9.02
C ALA A 42 14.44 4.34 8.27
N SER A 43 14.41 4.44 6.93
CA SER A 43 15.60 4.31 6.08
C SER A 43 15.37 4.86 4.69
N ASP A 44 16.46 5.27 4.03
CA ASP A 44 16.53 5.55 2.62
C ASP A 44 17.45 4.52 1.96
N ILE A 45 16.96 3.83 0.93
CA ILE A 45 17.66 2.75 0.24
C ILE A 45 17.82 3.15 -1.22
N GLN A 46 19.06 3.10 -1.71
CA GLN A 46 19.38 3.23 -3.12
C GLN A 46 19.52 1.83 -3.73
N ASP A 47 18.74 1.52 -4.73
CA ASP A 47 18.76 0.21 -5.38
C ASP A 47 18.53 0.33 -6.87
N ALA A 48 19.53 -0.08 -7.67
CA ALA A 48 19.46 -0.22 -9.12
C ALA A 48 18.81 0.96 -9.86
N GLY A 49 19.21 2.18 -9.53
CA GLY A 49 18.69 3.38 -10.18
C GLY A 49 17.31 3.83 -9.67
N LYS A 50 16.89 3.39 -8.47
CA LYS A 50 15.68 3.84 -7.79
C LYS A 50 15.97 4.13 -6.34
N SER A 51 15.43 5.23 -5.84
CA SER A 51 15.45 5.55 -4.42
C SER A 51 14.21 4.98 -3.75
N LYS A 52 14.37 4.34 -2.60
CA LYS A 52 13.28 3.87 -1.77
C LYS A 52 13.34 4.55 -0.42
N ARG A 53 12.30 5.26 -0.07
CA ARG A 53 12.12 5.84 1.26
C ARG A 53 11.19 4.94 2.07
N VAL A 54 11.69 4.42 3.18
CA VAL A 54 10.92 3.56 4.09
C VAL A 54 10.49 4.39 5.29
N LEU A 55 9.20 4.42 5.55
CA LEU A 55 8.58 5.20 6.60
C LEU A 55 7.91 4.27 7.61
N ASP A 56 8.21 4.46 8.88
CA ASP A 56 7.51 3.78 9.98
C ASP A 56 6.21 4.53 10.28
N CYS A 57 5.11 3.82 10.19
CA CYS A 57 3.77 4.32 10.47
C CYS A 57 3.23 3.83 11.83
N GLY A 58 4.07 3.15 12.61
CA GLY A 58 3.69 2.54 13.88
C GLY A 58 2.85 1.26 13.72
N ASN A 59 2.73 0.51 14.80
CA ASN A 59 1.90 -0.71 14.87
C ASN A 59 2.17 -1.70 13.72
N LYS A 60 3.44 -1.96 13.43
CA LYS A 60 3.89 -2.91 12.39
C LYS A 60 3.48 -2.52 10.96
N LEU A 61 3.16 -1.26 10.74
CA LEU A 61 2.87 -0.69 9.43
C LEU A 61 4.08 0.08 8.93
N MET A 62 4.47 -0.21 7.72
CA MET A 62 5.54 0.49 7.01
C MET A 62 5.03 0.97 5.66
N LEU A 63 5.40 2.18 5.29
CA LEU A 63 5.12 2.73 3.98
C LEU A 63 6.43 2.84 3.21
N VAL A 64 6.46 2.25 2.02
CA VAL A 64 7.61 2.32 1.12
C VAL A 64 7.24 3.15 -0.10
N LEU A 65 7.95 4.24 -0.28
CA LEU A 65 7.85 5.12 -1.45
C LEU A 65 9.02 4.81 -2.38
N THR A 66 8.74 4.41 -3.61
CA THR A 66 9.76 4.21 -4.63
C THR A 66 9.78 5.43 -5.54
N GLU A 67 10.92 6.08 -5.64
CA GLU A 67 11.12 7.31 -6.39
C GLU A 67 11.95 7.05 -7.65
N SER A 68 11.83 7.94 -8.64
CA SER A 68 12.75 8.01 -9.78
C SER A 68 14.17 8.37 -9.29
N ASP A 69 15.18 8.08 -10.14
CA ASP A 69 16.59 8.30 -9.80
C ASP A 69 16.91 9.74 -9.39
N ASP A 70 16.22 10.70 -9.99
CA ASP A 70 16.37 12.12 -9.68
C ASP A 70 15.54 12.57 -8.46
N GLY A 71 14.80 11.65 -7.81
CA GLY A 71 13.96 11.91 -6.63
C GLY A 71 12.75 12.80 -6.89
N LYS A 72 12.48 13.14 -8.15
CA LYS A 72 11.41 14.11 -8.48
C LYS A 72 10.04 13.49 -8.60
N GLU A 73 9.98 12.21 -8.91
CA GLU A 73 8.72 11.54 -9.20
C GLU A 73 8.57 10.25 -8.40
N LEU A 74 7.40 10.09 -7.81
CA LEU A 74 6.98 8.86 -7.14
C LEU A 74 6.59 7.82 -8.19
N LEU A 75 7.19 6.65 -8.16
CA LEU A 75 6.92 5.55 -9.08
C LEU A 75 5.84 4.60 -8.55
N ASN A 76 5.92 4.27 -7.26
CA ASN A 76 4.90 3.49 -6.58
C ASN A 76 4.91 3.73 -5.07
N VAL A 77 3.81 3.32 -4.45
CA VAL A 77 3.63 3.32 -3.00
C VAL A 77 3.29 1.91 -2.57
N ALA A 78 3.97 1.38 -1.57
CA ALA A 78 3.64 0.10 -0.96
C ALA A 78 3.39 0.28 0.54
N LEU A 79 2.21 -0.16 1.01
CA LEU A 79 1.91 -0.30 2.42
C LEU A 79 2.17 -1.74 2.83
N LEU A 80 3.03 -1.92 3.81
CA LEU A 80 3.38 -3.22 4.38
C LEU A 80 2.80 -3.33 5.78
N TYR A 81 2.16 -4.45 6.07
CA TYR A 81 1.66 -4.78 7.39
C TYR A 81 2.21 -6.14 7.83
N LEU A 82 2.91 -6.16 8.95
CA LEU A 82 3.45 -7.37 9.55
C LEU A 82 2.44 -7.91 10.57
N THR A 83 1.90 -9.10 10.33
CA THR A 83 0.95 -9.74 11.24
C THR A 83 1.67 -10.63 12.26
N ASP A 84 1.16 -10.70 13.50
CA ASP A 84 1.74 -11.55 14.56
C ASP A 84 1.38 -13.04 14.43
N ASN A 85 0.40 -13.38 13.62
CA ASN A 85 -0.29 -14.67 13.67
C ASN A 85 0.19 -15.67 12.62
N TYR A 86 1.43 -15.58 12.19
CA TYR A 86 1.97 -16.44 11.14
C TYR A 86 2.60 -17.74 11.61
N ALA A 87 2.47 -18.06 12.88
CA ALA A 87 2.94 -19.33 13.41
C ALA A 87 1.97 -20.51 13.12
N ASP A 88 0.78 -20.24 12.61
CA ASP A 88 -0.25 -21.25 12.37
C ASP A 88 -0.48 -21.40 10.86
N GLU A 89 0.33 -22.24 10.21
CA GLU A 89 0.26 -22.53 8.77
C GLU A 89 -1.12 -23.07 8.34
N ASP A 90 -1.92 -23.54 9.28
CA ASP A 90 -3.20 -24.17 9.03
C ASP A 90 -4.42 -23.22 8.99
N ARG A 91 -4.25 -21.92 9.28
CA ARG A 91 -5.39 -20.97 9.33
C ARG A 91 -5.13 -19.61 8.71
N PRO A 92 -4.86 -19.49 7.42
CA PRO A 92 -4.65 -18.18 6.80
C PRO A 92 -5.91 -17.28 6.81
N SER A 93 -7.09 -17.83 6.91
CA SER A 93 -8.36 -17.09 6.82
C SER A 93 -8.84 -16.46 8.13
N SER A 94 -8.25 -16.82 9.28
CA SER A 94 -8.65 -16.28 10.58
C SER A 94 -7.90 -15.01 10.99
N ILE A 95 -6.86 -14.67 10.27
CA ILE A 95 -5.86 -13.66 10.65
C ILE A 95 -6.41 -12.24 10.67
N LEU A 96 -7.42 -11.95 9.89
CA LEU A 96 -7.92 -10.59 9.72
C LEU A 96 -9.33 -10.37 10.30
N ARG A 97 -9.78 -11.16 11.22
CA ARG A 97 -11.12 -11.05 11.81
C ARG A 97 -11.26 -10.05 12.97
N SER A 98 -10.21 -9.34 13.31
CA SER A 98 -10.22 -8.48 14.49
C SER A 98 -10.21 -6.98 14.15
N PHE A 99 -10.20 -6.18 15.17
CA PHE A 99 -10.04 -4.72 15.13
C PHE A 99 -8.87 -4.23 14.23
N GLU A 100 -7.82 -5.03 14.08
CA GLU A 100 -6.67 -4.73 13.23
C GLU A 100 -7.03 -4.64 11.75
N ASN A 101 -8.00 -5.41 11.29
CA ASN A 101 -8.51 -5.36 9.92
C ASN A 101 -9.11 -4.02 9.56
N SER A 102 -9.97 -3.51 10.42
CA SER A 102 -10.64 -2.24 10.15
C SER A 102 -9.64 -1.09 10.08
N ARG A 103 -8.55 -1.18 10.84
CA ARG A 103 -7.47 -0.19 10.78
C ARG A 103 -6.70 -0.29 9.47
N PHE A 104 -6.28 -1.48 9.07
CA PHE A 104 -5.59 -1.69 7.80
C PHE A 104 -6.46 -1.24 6.62
N GLU A 105 -7.74 -1.60 6.61
CA GLU A 105 -8.70 -1.14 5.61
C GLU A 105 -8.79 0.39 5.55
N ASN A 106 -8.90 1.05 6.70
CA ASN A 106 -8.96 2.51 6.77
C ASN A 106 -7.69 3.16 6.24
N ILE A 107 -6.51 2.59 6.52
CA ILE A 107 -5.24 3.10 6.00
C ILE A 107 -5.16 2.88 4.48
N CYS A 108 -5.59 1.73 3.96
CA CYS A 108 -5.69 1.51 2.52
C CYS A 108 -6.62 2.54 1.86
N ARG A 109 -7.75 2.85 2.50
CA ARG A 109 -8.69 3.89 2.06
C ARG A 109 -8.03 5.27 2.06
N GLN A 110 -7.28 5.61 3.11
CA GLN A 110 -6.50 6.85 3.18
C GLN A 110 -5.51 6.97 2.03
N LEU A 111 -4.78 5.91 1.71
CA LEU A 111 -3.85 5.90 0.58
C LEU A 111 -4.57 6.14 -0.75
N ILE A 112 -5.74 5.53 -0.96
CA ILE A 112 -6.54 5.77 -2.16
C ILE A 112 -6.97 7.25 -2.24
N PHE A 113 -7.48 7.85 -1.16
CA PHE A 113 -7.82 9.27 -1.14
C PHE A 113 -6.62 10.19 -1.39
N SER A 114 -5.42 9.72 -1.09
CA SER A 114 -4.18 10.48 -1.35
C SER A 114 -3.83 10.57 -2.83
N LEU A 115 -4.42 9.71 -3.69
CA LEU A 115 -4.18 9.72 -5.13
C LEU A 115 -4.91 10.88 -5.84
N GLY A 116 -6.06 11.31 -5.34
CA GLY A 116 -6.85 12.36 -5.96
C GLY A 116 -7.84 13.00 -4.97
N SER A 117 -7.98 14.33 -5.02
CA SER A 117 -8.98 15.04 -4.22
C SER A 117 -10.41 14.79 -4.71
N ASP A 118 -10.55 14.32 -5.94
CA ASP A 118 -11.80 14.03 -6.64
C ASP A 118 -12.27 12.57 -6.49
N ILE A 119 -11.54 11.75 -5.71
CA ILE A 119 -11.93 10.37 -5.42
C ILE A 119 -13.06 10.39 -4.39
N SER A 120 -14.20 9.82 -4.77
CA SER A 120 -15.36 9.65 -3.91
C SER A 120 -15.23 8.45 -2.98
N ASP A 121 -16.04 8.42 -1.92
CA ASP A 121 -16.11 7.29 -1.00
C ASP A 121 -16.51 5.99 -1.73
N SER A 122 -17.45 6.07 -2.68
CA SER A 122 -17.90 4.92 -3.45
C SER A 122 -16.81 4.36 -4.38
N GLU A 123 -15.96 5.22 -4.97
CA GLU A 123 -14.84 4.77 -5.79
C GLU A 123 -13.75 4.10 -4.93
N ALA A 124 -13.43 4.68 -3.78
CA ALA A 124 -12.48 4.08 -2.84
C ALA A 124 -13.00 2.73 -2.32
N GLU A 125 -14.26 2.65 -1.94
CA GLU A 125 -14.90 1.42 -1.48
C GLU A 125 -14.91 0.34 -2.57
N SER A 126 -15.27 0.70 -3.80
CA SER A 126 -15.27 -0.23 -4.94
C SER A 126 -13.87 -0.77 -5.22
N ALA A 127 -12.85 0.09 -5.19
CA ALA A 127 -11.47 -0.33 -5.38
C ALA A 127 -11.01 -1.32 -4.29
N LEU A 128 -11.31 -1.02 -3.02
CA LEU A 128 -10.96 -1.88 -1.89
C LEU A 128 -11.65 -3.24 -1.96
N ARG A 129 -12.96 -3.27 -2.26
CA ARG A 129 -13.71 -4.52 -2.45
C ARG A 129 -13.12 -5.37 -3.57
N SER A 130 -12.76 -4.75 -4.68
CA SER A 130 -12.22 -5.46 -5.84
C SER A 130 -10.87 -6.12 -5.58
N ILE A 131 -10.07 -5.58 -4.66
CA ILE A 131 -8.82 -6.21 -4.21
C ILE A 131 -9.00 -7.13 -3.00
N GLY A 132 -10.24 -7.32 -2.54
CA GLY A 132 -10.56 -8.21 -1.43
C GLY A 132 -10.44 -7.60 -0.04
N ILE A 133 -10.29 -6.27 0.06
CA ILE A 133 -10.31 -5.55 1.34
C ILE A 133 -11.77 -5.23 1.69
N HIS A 134 -12.50 -6.21 2.14
CA HIS A 134 -13.85 -6.05 2.66
C HIS A 134 -14.26 -7.25 3.51
N GLY A 135 -14.50 -7.03 4.78
CA GLY A 135 -14.99 -8.07 5.67
C GLY A 135 -13.99 -9.23 5.89
N ASN A 136 -14.37 -10.42 5.52
CA ASN A 136 -13.51 -11.62 5.64
C ASN A 136 -12.50 -11.67 4.50
N MET A 137 -11.38 -11.06 4.69
CA MET A 137 -10.31 -10.99 3.71
C MET A 137 -9.40 -12.20 3.70
N LEU A 138 -8.84 -12.46 2.55
CA LEU A 138 -7.61 -13.20 2.27
C LEU A 138 -7.77 -14.70 2.16
N ASP A 139 -7.94 -15.09 0.97
CA ASP A 139 -7.71 -16.44 0.46
C ASP A 139 -6.35 -16.57 -0.26
N GLY A 140 -5.37 -15.74 0.10
CA GLY A 140 -3.99 -15.82 -0.38
C GLY A 140 -3.78 -15.47 -1.85
N VAL A 141 -4.80 -14.95 -2.53
CA VAL A 141 -4.75 -14.62 -3.95
C VAL A 141 -4.36 -13.16 -4.14
N GLN A 142 -3.38 -12.92 -5.00
CA GLN A 142 -3.09 -11.57 -5.46
C GLN A 142 -4.27 -11.02 -6.25
N ARG A 143 -4.79 -9.87 -5.86
CA ARG A 143 -5.88 -9.17 -6.53
C ARG A 143 -5.48 -7.76 -6.92
N SER A 144 -6.06 -7.25 -8.00
CA SER A 144 -5.83 -5.89 -8.46
C SER A 144 -7.12 -5.20 -8.88
N SER A 145 -7.15 -3.90 -8.71
CA SER A 145 -8.21 -3.01 -9.16
C SER A 145 -7.62 -1.71 -9.68
N SER A 146 -8.43 -0.88 -10.33
CA SER A 146 -8.01 0.44 -10.77
C SER A 146 -8.93 1.53 -10.24
N VAL A 147 -8.37 2.69 -9.93
CA VAL A 147 -9.08 3.91 -9.56
C VAL A 147 -8.35 5.12 -10.12
N LYS A 148 -9.06 5.95 -10.90
CA LYS A 148 -8.52 7.19 -11.48
C LYS A 148 -7.16 7.05 -12.19
N GLY A 149 -6.94 5.95 -12.94
CA GLY A 149 -5.67 5.69 -13.64
C GLY A 149 -4.54 5.14 -12.77
N TYR A 150 -4.83 4.75 -11.55
CA TYR A 150 -3.91 4.04 -10.67
C TYR A 150 -4.34 2.60 -10.51
N ARG A 151 -3.38 1.70 -10.46
CA ARG A 151 -3.58 0.29 -10.12
C ARG A 151 -3.33 0.10 -8.64
N CYS A 152 -4.31 -0.46 -7.94
CA CYS A 152 -4.19 -0.91 -6.55
C CYS A 152 -4.11 -2.42 -6.55
N MET A 153 -3.12 -2.99 -5.88
CA MET A 153 -2.89 -4.43 -5.85
C MET A 153 -2.66 -4.88 -4.41
N LEU A 154 -3.34 -5.94 -4.00
CA LEU A 154 -3.13 -6.59 -2.72
C LEU A 154 -2.34 -7.88 -2.93
N LYS A 155 -1.30 -8.08 -2.12
CA LYS A 155 -0.50 -9.31 -2.08
C LYS A 155 -0.38 -9.79 -0.64
N LEU A 156 -0.54 -11.09 -0.45
CA LEU A 156 -0.15 -11.76 0.77
C LEU A 156 1.22 -12.42 0.53
N GLN A 157 2.20 -12.05 1.33
CA GLN A 157 3.55 -12.61 1.24
C GLN A 157 3.71 -13.77 2.24
N PRO A 158 4.49 -14.79 1.92
CA PRO A 158 4.90 -15.79 2.89
C PRO A 158 5.56 -15.13 4.11
N GLY A 159 5.29 -15.61 5.32
CA GLY A 159 5.82 -15.01 6.55
C GLY A 159 4.91 -13.94 7.18
N GLY A 160 3.64 -13.82 6.76
CA GLY A 160 2.64 -12.95 7.40
C GLY A 160 2.73 -11.47 7.05
N MET A 161 3.27 -11.16 5.92
CA MET A 161 3.27 -9.79 5.44
C MET A 161 2.14 -9.59 4.43
N ILE A 162 1.27 -8.61 4.72
CA ILE A 162 0.27 -8.13 3.79
C ILE A 162 0.80 -6.87 3.12
N MET A 163 0.72 -6.81 1.81
CA MET A 163 1.23 -5.69 1.04
C MET A 163 0.14 -5.15 0.11
N MET A 164 -0.18 -3.86 0.23
CA MET A 164 -0.93 -3.10 -0.76
C MET A 164 0.03 -2.25 -1.58
N VAL A 165 0.00 -2.42 -2.89
CA VAL A 165 0.85 -1.64 -3.82
C VAL A 165 -0.03 -0.77 -4.69
N ILE A 166 0.35 0.50 -4.84
CA ILE A 166 -0.28 1.45 -5.75
C ILE A 166 0.76 1.93 -6.76
N SER A 167 0.39 1.87 -8.03
CA SER A 167 1.20 2.35 -9.16
C SER A 167 0.34 3.02 -10.22
N LYS A 168 0.93 3.84 -11.07
CA LYS A 168 0.24 4.37 -12.26
C LYS A 168 0.00 3.24 -13.28
N ILE A 169 -1.12 3.32 -14.01
CA ILE A 169 -1.42 2.44 -15.15
C ILE A 169 -0.80 3.00 -16.40
#